data_ca9e0872dd8068db9e586eaa7aff6675
#
_entry.id   ca9e0872dd8068db9e586eaa7aff6675
#
_cell.length_a   1.000
_cell.length_b   1.000
_cell.length_c   1.000
_cell.angle_alpha   90.00
_cell.angle_beta   90.00
_cell.angle_gamma   90.00
#
_symmetry.space_group_name_H-M   'P 1'
#
loop_
_entity.id
_entity.type
_entity.pdbx_description
1 polymer ?
#
loop_
_entity_poly.entity_id
_entity_poly.type
_entity_poly.pdbx_seq_one_letter_code
_entity_poly.pdbx_strand_id
1 'polypeptide(L)'
;LFRSMLSIEDIENLTYDTSMAKCQRCANHCRLTINKFTGGRRFITGNRCERGLGKEKTNTDIPNLFAYKNERYFGYKPLAKEDAPYGTIGLPRVLNMYEDYPLWFTFFTELGFSVVLSPASSRKIYEMGIESIPSESECYPAKLAHGHVEWLIRQNVDRIFYPCIPYERNEFPDANNHYNCPIVTSYAENIKNNMDEIVQGHVDFMNPFLALTTEEIMADRLVEIFREKFQIPEEKIRDAAHKGWAELETCREDIRKKGDRKS
;
A
#
# COMPACT_ATOMS: atom_id res chain seq x y z
N LEU A 1 -25.66 -36.86 3.69
CA LEU A 1 -25.74 -37.87 2.60
C LEU A 1 -24.34 -38.00 2.01
N PHE A 2 -23.61 -39.03 2.44
CA PHE A 2 -22.34 -39.42 1.82
C PHE A 2 -22.67 -39.98 0.42
N ARG A 3 -22.36 -39.23 -0.62
CA ARG A 3 -22.48 -39.71 -2.00
C ARG A 3 -21.22 -40.50 -2.32
N SER A 4 -21.40 -41.83 -2.36
CA SER A 4 -20.49 -42.84 -2.86
C SER A 4 -19.04 -42.84 -2.29
N MET A 5 -18.83 -43.68 -1.31
CA MET A 5 -17.51 -44.27 -1.08
C MET A 5 -17.18 -45.15 -2.29
N LEU A 6 -15.91 -45.16 -2.68
CA LEU A 6 -15.39 -46.10 -3.66
C LEU A 6 -15.61 -47.52 -3.16
N SER A 7 -15.90 -48.44 -4.07
CA SER A 7 -15.93 -49.88 -3.73
C SER A 7 -14.53 -50.37 -3.35
N ILE A 8 -14.45 -51.51 -2.66
CA ILE A 8 -13.15 -52.12 -2.32
C ILE A 8 -12.35 -52.37 -3.61
N GLU A 9 -13.00 -52.88 -4.64
CA GLU A 9 -12.41 -53.14 -5.95
C GLU A 9 -11.88 -51.86 -6.62
N ASP A 10 -12.61 -50.73 -6.51
CA ASP A 10 -12.17 -49.43 -7.02
C ASP A 10 -10.92 -48.92 -6.26
N ILE A 11 -10.83 -49.21 -4.95
CA ILE A 11 -9.68 -48.81 -4.12
C ILE A 11 -8.46 -49.65 -4.46
N GLU A 12 -8.62 -50.95 -4.62
CA GLU A 12 -7.53 -51.87 -4.97
C GLU A 12 -6.95 -51.59 -6.37
N ASN A 13 -7.79 -51.16 -7.31
CA ASN A 13 -7.39 -50.81 -8.67
C ASN A 13 -7.07 -49.33 -8.86
N LEU A 14 -7.06 -48.54 -7.77
CA LEU A 14 -6.78 -47.09 -7.85
C LEU A 14 -5.31 -46.83 -8.14
N THR A 15 -5.04 -46.42 -9.35
CA THR A 15 -3.69 -45.94 -9.73
C THR A 15 -3.74 -44.48 -10.08
N TYR A 16 -2.62 -43.79 -9.89
CA TYR A 16 -2.48 -42.39 -10.27
C TYR A 16 -1.06 -42.07 -10.73
N ASP A 17 -0.97 -41.13 -11.66
CA ASP A 17 0.28 -40.55 -12.12
C ASP A 17 0.42 -39.14 -11.56
N THR A 18 1.60 -38.83 -11.03
CA THR A 18 1.92 -37.50 -10.52
C THR A 18 2.80 -36.76 -11.50
N SER A 19 2.39 -35.54 -11.87
CA SER A 19 3.20 -34.61 -12.64
C SER A 19 3.28 -33.25 -11.98
N MET A 20 4.38 -32.54 -12.21
CA MET A 20 4.56 -31.18 -11.73
C MET A 20 4.47 -30.18 -12.87
N ALA A 21 3.83 -29.05 -12.64
CA ALA A 21 3.72 -27.96 -13.59
C ALA A 21 3.90 -26.60 -12.90
N LYS A 22 4.24 -25.59 -13.67
CA LYS A 22 4.30 -24.20 -13.21
C LYS A 22 3.12 -23.44 -13.80
N CYS A 23 2.27 -22.88 -12.94
CA CYS A 23 1.15 -22.08 -13.38
C CYS A 23 1.61 -20.81 -14.09
N GLN A 24 1.12 -20.56 -15.32
CA GLN A 24 1.48 -19.39 -16.13
C GLN A 24 0.40 -18.28 -16.10
N ARG A 25 -0.59 -18.37 -15.19
CA ARG A 25 -1.76 -17.49 -15.24
C ARG A 25 -1.61 -16.16 -14.49
N CYS A 26 -0.53 -15.99 -13.69
CA CYS A 26 -0.20 -14.73 -13.02
C CYS A 26 1.25 -14.73 -12.56
N ALA A 27 1.72 -13.59 -12.06
CA ALA A 27 3.10 -13.40 -11.58
C ALA A 27 3.54 -14.33 -10.44
N ASN A 28 2.61 -14.98 -9.72
CA ASN A 28 2.95 -15.92 -8.65
C ASN A 28 3.58 -17.22 -9.14
N HIS A 29 3.33 -17.62 -10.39
CA HIS A 29 3.90 -18.83 -11.00
C HIS A 29 3.89 -20.05 -10.08
N CYS A 30 2.75 -20.32 -9.40
CA CYS A 30 2.63 -21.40 -8.43
C CYS A 30 3.12 -22.73 -9.00
N ARG A 31 3.85 -23.49 -8.18
CA ARG A 31 4.20 -24.88 -8.51
C ARG A 31 2.97 -25.75 -8.22
N LEU A 32 2.48 -26.44 -9.25
CA LEU A 32 1.32 -27.30 -9.19
C LEU A 32 1.76 -28.76 -9.18
N THR A 33 1.17 -29.55 -8.29
CA THR A 33 1.24 -31.00 -8.34
C THR A 33 -0.09 -31.52 -8.89
N ILE A 34 -0.04 -32.24 -9.98
CA ILE A 34 -1.19 -32.75 -10.70
C ILE A 34 -1.22 -34.26 -10.60
N ASN A 35 -2.16 -34.80 -9.84
CA ASN A 35 -2.42 -36.23 -9.75
C ASN A 35 -3.55 -36.60 -10.73
N LYS A 36 -3.27 -37.48 -11.67
CA LYS A 36 -4.24 -38.06 -12.61
C LYS A 36 -4.58 -39.44 -12.17
N PHE A 37 -5.81 -39.67 -11.81
CA PHE A 37 -6.32 -40.99 -11.38
C PHE A 37 -6.93 -41.79 -12.54
N THR A 38 -6.98 -43.10 -12.33
CA THR A 38 -7.74 -43.99 -13.17
C THR A 38 -9.14 -43.43 -13.38
N GLY A 39 -9.67 -43.44 -14.60
CA GLY A 39 -10.96 -42.81 -14.93
C GLY A 39 -10.90 -41.34 -15.28
N GLY A 40 -9.70 -40.76 -15.44
CA GLY A 40 -9.50 -39.40 -15.98
C GLY A 40 -9.70 -38.26 -14.97
N ARG A 41 -10.01 -38.57 -13.71
CA ARG A 41 -10.09 -37.55 -12.65
C ARG A 41 -8.71 -36.91 -12.39
N ARG A 42 -8.68 -35.59 -12.20
CA ARG A 42 -7.49 -34.87 -11.86
C ARG A 42 -7.66 -34.16 -10.53
N PHE A 43 -6.65 -34.25 -9.67
CA PHE A 43 -6.54 -33.49 -8.45
C PHE A 43 -5.29 -32.64 -8.51
N ILE A 44 -5.45 -31.33 -8.32
CA ILE A 44 -4.36 -30.35 -8.43
C ILE A 44 -4.17 -29.68 -7.06
N THR A 45 -2.92 -29.67 -6.59
CA THR A 45 -2.51 -29.01 -5.35
C THR A 45 -1.39 -27.99 -5.63
N GLY A 46 -1.03 -27.19 -4.62
CA GLY A 46 -0.02 -26.13 -4.77
C GLY A 46 -0.53 -24.86 -5.43
N ASN A 47 -1.79 -24.84 -5.88
CA ASN A 47 -2.43 -23.63 -6.39
C ASN A 47 -2.80 -22.68 -5.24
N ARG A 48 -2.57 -21.38 -5.43
CA ARG A 48 -3.00 -20.32 -4.50
C ARG A 48 -4.34 -19.69 -4.90
N CYS A 49 -4.90 -20.06 -6.03
CA CYS A 49 -6.18 -19.59 -6.52
C CYS A 49 -6.79 -20.60 -7.50
N GLU A 50 -8.07 -20.48 -7.80
CA GLU A 50 -8.80 -21.38 -8.67
C GLU A 50 -8.32 -21.39 -10.13
N ARG A 51 -7.63 -20.33 -10.57
CA ARG A 51 -7.01 -20.29 -11.91
C ARG A 51 -6.00 -21.42 -12.10
N GLY A 52 -5.27 -21.79 -11.04
CA GLY A 52 -4.33 -22.92 -11.06
C GLY A 52 -5.03 -24.27 -11.27
N LEU A 53 -6.31 -24.37 -10.93
CA LEU A 53 -7.16 -25.56 -11.17
C LEU A 53 -7.72 -25.62 -12.60
N GLY A 54 -7.41 -24.62 -13.44
CA GLY A 54 -7.98 -24.53 -14.80
C GLY A 54 -9.43 -24.04 -14.83
N LYS A 55 -9.99 -23.62 -13.69
CA LYS A 55 -11.30 -23.00 -13.66
C LYS A 55 -11.18 -21.58 -14.22
N GLU A 56 -11.91 -21.29 -15.25
CA GLU A 56 -12.09 -19.91 -15.72
C GLU A 56 -12.90 -19.13 -14.68
N LYS A 57 -12.63 -17.81 -14.59
CA LYS A 57 -13.49 -16.95 -13.80
C LYS A 57 -14.90 -17.07 -14.35
N THR A 58 -15.78 -17.68 -13.58
CA THR A 58 -17.21 -17.43 -13.78
C THR A 58 -17.40 -15.94 -13.64
N ASN A 59 -18.02 -15.31 -14.63
CA ASN A 59 -18.41 -13.90 -14.55
C ASN A 59 -19.42 -13.81 -13.40
N THR A 60 -18.93 -13.55 -12.20
CA THR A 60 -19.78 -13.33 -11.05
C THR A 60 -20.06 -11.84 -11.01
N ASP A 61 -21.31 -11.44 -10.90
CA ASP A 61 -21.75 -10.06 -10.64
C ASP A 61 -21.26 -9.53 -9.27
N ILE A 62 -20.38 -10.30 -8.62
CA ILE A 62 -19.76 -9.92 -7.35
C ILE A 62 -18.71 -8.82 -7.63
N PRO A 63 -18.90 -7.62 -7.09
CA PRO A 63 -17.97 -6.53 -7.29
C PRO A 63 -16.60 -6.86 -6.69
N ASN A 64 -15.53 -6.50 -7.40
CA ASN A 64 -14.17 -6.61 -6.88
C ASN A 64 -13.88 -5.42 -5.95
N LEU A 65 -14.17 -5.57 -4.67
CA LEU A 65 -13.96 -4.51 -3.67
C LEU A 65 -12.48 -4.13 -3.49
N PHE A 66 -11.55 -5.06 -3.72
CA PHE A 66 -10.14 -4.74 -3.68
C PHE A 66 -9.74 -3.79 -4.82
N ALA A 67 -10.20 -4.05 -6.03
CA ALA A 67 -9.95 -3.16 -7.17
C ALA A 67 -10.60 -1.78 -6.93
N TYR A 68 -11.83 -1.76 -6.42
CA TYR A 68 -12.51 -0.51 -6.06
C TYR A 68 -11.74 0.28 -4.99
N LYS A 69 -11.32 -0.39 -3.88
CA LYS A 69 -10.51 0.25 -2.84
C LYS A 69 -9.22 0.84 -3.43
N ASN A 70 -8.52 0.08 -4.24
CA ASN A 70 -7.26 0.52 -4.84
C ASN A 70 -7.44 1.75 -5.74
N GLU A 71 -8.48 1.76 -6.56
CA GLU A 71 -8.82 2.91 -7.41
C GLU A 71 -9.24 4.13 -6.58
N ARG A 72 -10.06 3.93 -5.54
CA ARG A 72 -10.52 5.01 -4.66
C ARG A 72 -9.38 5.65 -3.88
N TYR A 73 -8.39 4.87 -3.42
CA TYR A 73 -7.23 5.38 -2.69
C TYR A 73 -6.22 6.09 -3.61
N PHE A 74 -6.02 5.63 -4.83
CA PHE A 74 -4.89 6.06 -5.67
C PHE A 74 -5.29 6.66 -7.02
N GLY A 75 -6.59 6.79 -7.29
CA GLY A 75 -7.12 7.31 -8.55
C GLY A 75 -7.11 8.84 -8.68
N TYR A 76 -6.45 9.55 -7.79
CA TYR A 76 -6.35 11.01 -7.82
C TYR A 76 -5.45 11.49 -8.96
N LYS A 77 -5.79 12.66 -9.50
CA LYS A 77 -5.00 13.31 -10.56
C LYS A 77 -4.18 14.45 -9.96
N PRO A 78 -2.83 14.39 -10.04
CA PRO A 78 -1.98 15.47 -9.53
C PRO A 78 -2.16 16.75 -10.34
N LEU A 79 -1.78 17.89 -9.73
CA LEU A 79 -1.63 19.14 -10.45
C LEU A 79 -0.57 19.01 -11.53
N ALA A 80 -0.77 19.69 -12.66
CA ALA A 80 0.30 19.85 -13.63
C ALA A 80 1.46 20.63 -12.99
N LYS A 81 2.69 20.39 -13.45
CA LYS A 81 3.87 21.05 -12.85
C LYS A 81 3.79 22.57 -12.97
N GLU A 82 3.18 23.06 -14.04
CA GLU A 82 2.98 24.47 -14.34
C GLU A 82 2.00 25.15 -13.34
N ASP A 83 1.07 24.36 -12.79
CA ASP A 83 0.06 24.81 -11.83
C ASP A 83 0.49 24.59 -10.37
N ALA A 84 1.72 24.13 -10.15
CA ALA A 84 2.25 23.78 -8.83
C ALA A 84 3.34 24.79 -8.37
N PRO A 85 2.95 25.93 -7.77
CA PRO A 85 3.91 26.98 -7.38
C PRO A 85 4.97 26.52 -6.37
N TYR A 86 4.69 25.47 -5.64
CA TYR A 86 5.64 24.91 -4.66
C TYR A 86 6.40 23.69 -5.18
N GLY A 87 6.28 23.38 -6.48
CA GLY A 87 7.01 22.29 -7.13
C GLY A 87 6.41 20.91 -6.84
N THR A 88 7.26 19.90 -6.99
CA THR A 88 6.86 18.49 -6.84
C THR A 88 7.10 17.96 -5.43
N ILE A 89 6.21 17.10 -4.94
CA ILE A 89 6.36 16.36 -3.71
C ILE A 89 6.11 14.88 -3.90
N GLY A 90 7.10 14.06 -3.57
CA GLY A 90 7.04 12.61 -3.64
C GLY A 90 6.38 12.00 -2.39
N LEU A 91 5.44 11.10 -2.58
CA LEU A 91 4.83 10.30 -1.52
C LEU A 91 5.15 8.82 -1.73
N PRO A 92 5.87 8.16 -0.81
CA PRO A 92 6.14 6.74 -0.92
C PRO A 92 4.86 5.92 -0.63
N ARG A 93 4.48 5.04 -1.57
CA ARG A 93 3.28 4.20 -1.44
C ARG A 93 3.58 2.97 -0.59
N VAL A 94 3.82 3.17 0.69
CA VAL A 94 4.27 2.12 1.62
C VAL A 94 3.79 2.37 3.04
N LEU A 95 3.65 1.31 3.83
CA LEU A 95 3.24 1.36 5.22
C LEU A 95 1.95 2.18 5.42
N ASN A 96 1.88 3.03 6.43
CA ASN A 96 0.73 3.89 6.71
C ASN A 96 0.45 4.93 5.61
N MET A 97 1.48 5.38 4.87
CA MET A 97 1.29 6.26 3.72
C MET A 97 0.35 5.67 2.67
N TYR A 98 0.21 4.34 2.64
CA TYR A 98 -0.74 3.66 1.77
C TYR A 98 -2.19 3.96 2.13
N GLU A 99 -2.52 3.94 3.44
CA GLU A 99 -3.88 4.16 3.92
C GLU A 99 -4.21 5.65 4.09
N ASP A 100 -3.21 6.48 4.39
CA ASP A 100 -3.37 7.92 4.57
C ASP A 100 -3.17 8.72 3.27
N TYR A 101 -2.97 8.05 2.13
CA TYR A 101 -2.73 8.72 0.86
C TYR A 101 -3.82 9.72 0.47
N PRO A 102 -5.14 9.48 0.63
CA PRO A 102 -6.17 10.47 0.33
C PRO A 102 -6.00 11.78 1.11
N LEU A 103 -5.61 11.70 2.38
CA LEU A 103 -5.32 12.88 3.22
C LEU A 103 -4.13 13.66 2.66
N TRP A 104 -3.00 12.98 2.45
CA TRP A 104 -1.76 13.65 2.01
C TRP A 104 -1.85 14.17 0.60
N PHE A 105 -2.49 13.43 -0.31
CA PHE A 105 -2.72 13.89 -1.66
C PHE A 105 -3.53 15.19 -1.67
N THR A 106 -4.65 15.23 -0.96
CA THR A 106 -5.51 16.41 -0.90
C THR A 106 -4.81 17.58 -0.22
N PHE A 107 -4.15 17.36 0.91
CA PHE A 107 -3.39 18.37 1.62
C PHE A 107 -2.36 19.07 0.71
N PHE A 108 -1.52 18.29 0.04
CA PHE A 108 -0.49 18.86 -0.82
C PHE A 108 -1.04 19.52 -2.08
N THR A 109 -2.07 18.95 -2.66
CA THR A 109 -2.72 19.56 -3.84
C THR A 109 -3.37 20.91 -3.51
N GLU A 110 -4.07 21.01 -2.38
CA GLU A 110 -4.67 22.26 -1.89
C GLU A 110 -3.61 23.33 -1.54
N LEU A 111 -2.45 22.93 -1.06
CA LEU A 111 -1.34 23.85 -0.86
C LEU A 111 -0.74 24.34 -2.18
N GLY A 112 -0.84 23.57 -3.26
CA GLY A 112 -0.28 23.90 -4.56
C GLY A 112 1.01 23.14 -4.90
N PHE A 113 1.15 21.90 -4.43
CA PHE A 113 2.19 20.97 -4.84
C PHE A 113 1.68 20.01 -5.91
N SER A 114 2.54 19.63 -6.85
CA SER A 114 2.30 18.51 -7.75
C SER A 114 2.75 17.21 -7.06
N VAL A 115 1.79 16.35 -6.72
CA VAL A 115 2.06 15.10 -5.99
C VAL A 115 2.55 14.01 -6.93
N VAL A 116 3.66 13.38 -6.59
CA VAL A 116 4.24 12.22 -7.29
C VAL A 116 4.13 11.00 -6.37
N LEU A 117 3.26 10.05 -6.70
CA LEU A 117 3.13 8.80 -5.95
C LEU A 117 4.06 7.74 -6.51
N SER A 118 4.81 7.05 -5.66
CA SER A 118 5.58 5.88 -6.10
C SER A 118 4.65 4.74 -6.55
N PRO A 119 5.08 3.87 -7.49
CA PRO A 119 4.22 2.84 -8.07
C PRO A 119 3.82 1.77 -7.04
N ALA A 120 2.95 0.84 -7.42
CA ALA A 120 2.63 -0.31 -6.59
C ALA A 120 3.88 -1.15 -6.28
N SER A 121 3.97 -1.64 -5.04
CA SER A 121 5.07 -2.48 -4.57
C SER A 121 5.27 -3.70 -5.47
N SER A 122 6.51 -3.99 -5.79
CA SER A 122 6.91 -5.11 -6.63
C SER A 122 8.33 -5.55 -6.25
N ARG A 123 8.74 -6.72 -6.76
CA ARG A 123 10.12 -7.17 -6.60
C ARG A 123 11.13 -6.15 -7.14
N LYS A 124 10.80 -5.50 -8.26
CA LYS A 124 11.65 -4.46 -8.87
C LYS A 124 11.83 -3.26 -7.94
N ILE A 125 10.76 -2.83 -7.26
CA ILE A 125 10.84 -1.76 -6.27
C ILE A 125 11.72 -2.19 -5.09
N TYR A 126 11.57 -3.41 -4.58
CA TYR A 126 12.42 -3.93 -3.52
C TYR A 126 13.90 -3.92 -3.91
N GLU A 127 14.22 -4.41 -5.11
CA GLU A 127 15.60 -4.48 -5.62
C GLU A 127 16.26 -3.11 -5.79
N MET A 128 15.47 -2.05 -6.03
CA MET A 128 15.98 -0.69 -6.12
C MET A 128 16.53 -0.14 -4.81
N GLY A 129 15.97 -0.52 -3.68
CA GLY A 129 16.36 -0.01 -2.36
C GLY A 129 17.23 -0.97 -1.54
N ILE A 130 17.63 -2.12 -2.09
CA ILE A 130 18.25 -3.20 -1.30
C ILE A 130 19.57 -2.78 -0.64
N GLU A 131 20.34 -1.91 -1.28
CA GLU A 131 21.67 -1.49 -0.79
C GLU A 131 21.59 -0.58 0.43
N SER A 132 20.49 0.14 0.61
CA SER A 132 20.28 1.04 1.74
C SER A 132 19.60 0.40 2.94
N ILE A 133 19.21 -0.90 2.85
CA ILE A 133 18.57 -1.62 3.95
C ILE A 133 19.61 -1.97 5.01
N PRO A 134 19.52 -1.42 6.25
CA PRO A 134 20.58 -1.58 7.24
C PRO A 134 20.59 -2.94 7.93
N SER A 135 19.47 -3.67 7.90
CA SER A 135 19.34 -4.96 8.61
C SER A 135 18.43 -5.95 7.87
N GLU A 136 18.85 -7.21 7.84
CA GLU A 136 18.03 -8.31 7.33
C GLU A 136 16.82 -8.63 8.23
N SER A 137 16.87 -8.26 9.50
CA SER A 137 15.79 -8.50 10.46
C SER A 137 14.57 -7.59 10.28
N GLU A 138 14.69 -6.54 9.47
CA GLU A 138 13.57 -5.65 9.15
C GLU A 138 12.43 -6.40 8.46
N CYS A 139 11.19 -6.02 8.76
CA CYS A 139 10.03 -6.61 8.08
C CYS A 139 10.01 -6.24 6.60
N TYR A 140 9.44 -7.11 5.76
CA TYR A 140 9.43 -6.90 4.31
C TYR A 140 8.78 -5.58 3.87
N PRO A 141 7.65 -5.13 4.47
CA PRO A 141 7.09 -3.81 4.16
C PRO A 141 8.04 -2.64 4.45
N ALA A 142 8.83 -2.71 5.54
CA ALA A 142 9.86 -1.72 5.83
C ALA A 142 10.95 -1.71 4.76
N LYS A 143 11.45 -2.88 4.35
CA LYS A 143 12.43 -3.01 3.27
C LYS A 143 11.92 -2.42 1.95
N LEU A 144 10.64 -2.57 1.65
CA LEU A 144 10.03 -1.96 0.46
C LEU A 144 10.09 -0.43 0.50
N ALA A 145 10.04 0.19 1.68
CA ALA A 145 10.06 1.65 1.81
C ALA A 145 11.34 2.26 1.20
N HIS A 146 12.48 1.62 1.35
CA HIS A 146 13.74 2.04 0.70
C HIS A 146 13.59 2.12 -0.82
N GLY A 147 13.03 1.09 -1.44
CA GLY A 147 12.82 1.06 -2.89
C GLY A 147 11.80 2.10 -3.38
N HIS A 148 10.76 2.40 -2.59
CA HIS A 148 9.81 3.44 -2.92
C HIS A 148 10.43 4.84 -2.86
N VAL A 149 11.26 5.10 -1.86
CA VAL A 149 11.98 6.37 -1.73
C VAL A 149 13.02 6.51 -2.83
N GLU A 150 13.81 5.47 -3.11
CA GLU A 150 14.78 5.45 -4.21
C GLU A 150 14.11 5.71 -5.57
N TRP A 151 12.94 5.11 -5.81
CA TRP A 151 12.18 5.38 -7.02
C TRP A 151 11.81 6.86 -7.15
N LEU A 152 11.36 7.50 -6.06
CA LEU A 152 11.01 8.93 -6.05
C LEU A 152 12.23 9.82 -6.30
N ILE A 153 13.38 9.49 -5.73
CA ILE A 153 14.66 10.20 -5.99
C ILE A 153 14.96 10.15 -7.49
N ARG A 154 14.85 8.99 -8.13
CA ARG A 154 15.06 8.82 -9.58
C ARG A 154 14.03 9.55 -10.46
N GLN A 155 12.87 9.93 -9.92
CA GLN A 155 11.92 10.81 -10.63
C GLN A 155 12.32 12.29 -10.55
N ASN A 156 13.41 12.64 -9.85
CA ASN A 156 13.86 14.00 -9.62
C ASN A 156 12.75 14.89 -9.02
N VAL A 157 12.05 14.37 -8.00
CA VAL A 157 11.11 15.18 -7.23
C VAL A 157 11.88 16.21 -6.39
N ASP A 158 11.32 17.41 -6.22
CA ASP A 158 12.00 18.46 -5.44
C ASP A 158 12.11 18.06 -3.98
N ARG A 159 11.14 17.33 -3.45
CA ARG A 159 11.12 16.86 -2.07
C ARG A 159 10.32 15.58 -1.90
N ILE A 160 10.60 14.85 -0.84
CA ILE A 160 9.89 13.63 -0.44
C ILE A 160 9.30 13.86 0.95
N PHE A 161 8.01 13.59 1.12
CA PHE A 161 7.34 13.63 2.40
C PHE A 161 7.04 12.22 2.90
N TYR A 162 7.67 11.87 4.03
CA TYR A 162 7.47 10.58 4.68
C TYR A 162 7.48 10.78 6.21
N PRO A 163 6.34 11.13 6.83
CA PRO A 163 6.28 11.45 8.26
C PRO A 163 6.47 10.23 9.14
N CYS A 164 6.97 10.46 10.34
CA CYS A 164 6.96 9.52 11.45
C CYS A 164 5.65 9.67 12.23
N ILE A 165 4.82 8.64 12.27
CA ILE A 165 3.48 8.70 12.88
C ILE A 165 3.38 7.71 14.03
N PRO A 166 3.57 8.14 15.29
CA PRO A 166 3.42 7.27 16.45
C PRO A 166 1.97 6.96 16.78
N TYR A 167 1.03 7.89 16.55
CA TYR A 167 -0.37 7.78 16.93
C TYR A 167 -1.28 7.96 15.74
N GLU A 168 -2.18 6.99 15.55
CA GLU A 168 -3.28 7.06 14.60
C GLU A 168 -4.56 7.56 15.29
N ARG A 169 -5.59 7.78 14.49
CA ARG A 169 -6.93 8.10 15.01
C ARG A 169 -7.50 6.94 15.80
N ASN A 170 -8.18 7.25 16.87
CA ASN A 170 -8.91 6.26 17.63
C ASN A 170 -10.26 5.94 16.93
N GLU A 171 -10.22 5.04 15.94
CA GLU A 171 -11.42 4.60 15.21
C GLU A 171 -12.35 3.72 16.05
N PHE A 172 -11.79 3.08 17.07
CA PHE A 172 -12.50 2.16 17.96
C PHE A 172 -12.26 2.60 19.40
N PRO A 173 -13.17 3.42 19.98
CA PRO A 173 -13.01 3.97 21.33
C PRO A 173 -12.77 2.93 22.41
N ASP A 174 -13.28 1.71 22.23
CA ASP A 174 -13.11 0.59 23.15
C ASP A 174 -11.77 -0.16 22.98
N ALA A 175 -10.96 0.20 21.97
CA ALA A 175 -9.64 -0.40 21.79
C ALA A 175 -8.64 0.12 22.83
N ASN A 176 -7.73 -0.77 23.25
CA ASN A 176 -6.75 -0.45 24.30
C ASN A 176 -5.75 0.64 23.91
N ASN A 177 -5.45 0.78 22.62
CA ASN A 177 -4.52 1.79 22.13
C ASN A 177 -4.73 2.03 20.62
N HIS A 178 -4.07 3.08 20.12
CA HIS A 178 -4.03 3.48 18.70
C HIS A 178 -2.61 3.83 18.26
N TYR A 179 -1.62 3.14 18.82
CA TYR A 179 -0.21 3.28 18.44
C TYR A 179 0.08 2.53 17.16
N ASN A 180 0.91 3.12 16.32
CA ASN A 180 1.53 2.43 15.23
C ASN A 180 2.64 1.47 15.70
N CYS A 181 2.98 0.50 14.88
CA CYS A 181 4.13 -0.35 15.14
C CYS A 181 5.43 0.50 15.11
N PRO A 182 6.51 0.07 15.79
CA PRO A 182 7.78 0.81 15.83
C PRO A 182 8.33 1.19 14.45
N ILE A 183 8.10 0.35 13.45
CA ILE A 183 8.53 0.62 12.07
C ILE A 183 7.80 1.83 11.51
N VAL A 184 6.47 1.89 11.58
CA VAL A 184 5.70 3.05 11.09
C VAL A 184 6.07 4.31 11.88
N THR A 185 6.28 4.17 13.19
CA THR A 185 6.58 5.29 14.08
C THR A 185 7.87 6.04 13.70
N SER A 186 8.90 5.35 13.22
CA SER A 186 10.24 5.97 13.10
C SER A 186 11.06 5.55 11.88
N TYR A 187 10.51 4.73 10.98
CA TYR A 187 11.30 4.17 9.89
C TYR A 187 11.78 5.22 8.87
N ALA A 188 11.06 6.32 8.75
CA ALA A 188 11.51 7.44 7.92
C ALA A 188 12.85 8.03 8.42
N GLU A 189 13.11 8.02 9.75
CA GLU A 189 14.42 8.38 10.31
C GLU A 189 15.52 7.38 9.91
N ASN A 190 15.17 6.10 9.89
CA ASN A 190 16.09 5.05 9.43
C ASN A 190 16.49 5.30 7.97
N ILE A 191 15.52 5.51 7.08
CA ILE A 191 15.76 5.80 5.66
C ILE A 191 16.63 7.03 5.49
N LYS A 192 16.32 8.13 6.20
CA LYS A 192 17.06 9.39 6.16
C LYS A 192 18.55 9.21 6.44
N ASN A 193 18.88 8.30 7.37
CA ASN A 193 20.26 8.09 7.81
C ASN A 193 21.01 7.00 7.02
N ASN A 194 20.33 6.23 6.18
CA ASN A 194 20.92 5.10 5.47
C ASN A 194 20.86 5.22 3.93
N MET A 195 20.25 6.27 3.39
CA MET A 195 20.24 6.53 1.94
C MET A 195 21.20 7.68 1.62
N ASP A 196 22.24 7.40 0.87
CA ASP A 196 23.33 8.36 0.56
C ASP A 196 22.80 9.63 -0.11
N GLU A 197 21.85 9.54 -1.03
CA GLU A 197 21.28 10.67 -1.74
C GLU A 197 20.55 11.64 -0.79
N ILE A 198 19.96 11.11 0.28
CA ILE A 198 19.31 11.93 1.31
C ILE A 198 20.36 12.53 2.24
N VAL A 199 21.33 11.74 2.69
CA VAL A 199 22.42 12.18 3.57
C VAL A 199 23.24 13.28 2.90
N GLN A 200 23.48 13.18 1.59
CA GLN A 200 24.23 14.17 0.81
C GLN A 200 23.40 15.40 0.42
N GLY A 201 22.10 15.40 0.74
CA GLY A 201 21.21 16.53 0.48
C GLY A 201 20.78 16.70 -0.98
N HIS A 202 20.78 15.64 -1.76
CA HIS A 202 20.35 15.67 -3.16
C HIS A 202 18.84 15.84 -3.32
N VAL A 203 18.07 15.53 -2.26
CA VAL A 203 16.63 15.71 -2.19
C VAL A 203 16.23 16.24 -0.81
N ASP A 204 15.23 17.12 -0.78
CA ASP A 204 14.65 17.61 0.47
C ASP A 204 13.75 16.52 1.08
N PHE A 205 14.28 15.75 2.03
CA PHE A 205 13.56 14.67 2.70
C PHE A 205 12.89 15.17 3.97
N MET A 206 11.57 15.25 3.93
CA MET A 206 10.72 15.76 5.01
C MET A 206 10.12 14.59 5.78
N ASN A 207 10.62 14.34 6.98
CA ASN A 207 10.17 13.25 7.85
C ASN A 207 9.74 13.72 9.24
N PRO A 208 8.80 14.67 9.34
CA PRO A 208 8.37 15.19 10.62
C PRO A 208 7.67 14.13 11.47
N PHE A 209 7.77 14.27 12.79
CA PHE A 209 6.91 13.54 13.73
C PHE A 209 5.54 14.21 13.77
N LEU A 210 4.51 13.45 13.42
CA LEU A 210 3.11 13.86 13.40
C LEU A 210 2.26 12.89 14.22
N ALA A 211 1.27 13.41 14.94
CA ALA A 211 0.24 12.60 15.56
C ALA A 211 -1.08 12.82 14.80
N LEU A 212 -1.68 11.73 14.32
CA LEU A 212 -2.99 11.75 13.65
C LEU A 212 -4.15 11.52 14.63
N THR A 213 -3.97 11.84 15.90
CA THR A 213 -4.99 11.62 16.95
C THR A 213 -6.23 12.43 16.69
N THR A 214 -6.07 13.71 16.39
CA THR A 214 -7.14 14.63 15.97
C THR A 214 -6.68 15.52 14.83
N GLU A 215 -7.65 16.07 14.09
CA GLU A 215 -7.39 17.02 13.00
C GLU A 215 -6.59 18.24 13.50
N GLU A 216 -6.96 18.78 14.68
CA GLU A 216 -6.34 19.97 15.25
C GLU A 216 -4.86 19.74 15.58
N ILE A 217 -4.53 18.62 16.26
CA ILE A 217 -3.15 18.28 16.60
C ILE A 217 -2.30 18.12 15.34
N MET A 218 -2.83 17.48 14.32
CA MET A 218 -2.16 17.34 13.03
C MET A 218 -1.96 18.69 12.36
N ALA A 219 -3.02 19.53 12.31
CA ALA A 219 -2.99 20.82 11.64
C ALA A 219 -2.00 21.79 12.32
N ASP A 220 -1.97 21.83 13.65
CA ASP A 220 -1.02 22.65 14.42
C ASP A 220 0.43 22.30 14.04
N ARG A 221 0.74 21.02 14.00
CA ARG A 221 2.08 20.57 13.62
C ARG A 221 2.43 20.85 12.17
N LEU A 222 1.46 20.72 11.25
CA LEU A 222 1.64 21.06 9.85
C LEU A 222 1.87 22.58 9.66
N VAL A 223 1.19 23.42 10.44
CA VAL A 223 1.44 24.87 10.44
C VAL A 223 2.89 25.19 10.83
N GLU A 224 3.40 24.59 11.90
CA GLU A 224 4.80 24.78 12.32
C GLU A 224 5.80 24.42 11.21
N ILE A 225 5.53 23.33 10.47
CA ILE A 225 6.43 22.81 9.43
C ILE A 225 6.37 23.66 8.15
N PHE A 226 5.16 23.99 7.67
CA PHE A 226 4.97 24.54 6.32
C PHE A 226 4.98 26.06 6.28
N ARG A 227 4.58 26.73 7.37
CA ARG A 227 4.51 28.19 7.43
C ARG A 227 5.85 28.85 7.19
N GLU A 228 6.88 28.45 7.93
CA GLU A 228 8.20 29.06 7.80
C GLU A 228 8.94 28.59 6.54
N LYS A 229 8.90 27.27 6.27
CA LYS A 229 9.66 26.69 5.17
C LYS A 229 9.19 27.17 3.79
N PHE A 230 7.88 27.33 3.61
CA PHE A 230 7.28 27.65 2.31
C PHE A 230 6.61 29.02 2.26
N GLN A 231 6.64 29.78 3.33
CA GLN A 231 5.95 31.09 3.45
C GLN A 231 4.45 30.98 3.13
N ILE A 232 3.82 29.85 3.48
CA ILE A 232 2.41 29.60 3.28
C ILE A 232 1.64 30.18 4.47
N PRO A 233 0.55 30.97 4.24
CA PRO A 233 -0.27 31.48 5.32
C PRO A 233 -0.89 30.36 6.17
N GLU A 234 -0.93 30.53 7.48
CA GLU A 234 -1.48 29.55 8.43
C GLU A 234 -2.89 29.12 8.05
N GLU A 235 -3.77 30.07 7.71
CA GLU A 235 -5.14 29.80 7.30
C GLU A 235 -5.22 28.81 6.13
N LYS A 236 -4.34 28.99 5.13
CA LYS A 236 -4.27 28.10 3.96
C LYS A 236 -3.81 26.69 4.35
N ILE A 237 -2.87 26.58 5.30
CA ILE A 237 -2.37 25.28 5.79
C ILE A 237 -3.47 24.55 6.55
N ARG A 238 -4.22 25.25 7.40
CA ARG A 238 -5.33 24.69 8.16
C ARG A 238 -6.49 24.28 7.25
N ASP A 239 -6.86 25.09 6.27
CA ASP A 239 -7.88 24.73 5.27
C ASP A 239 -7.48 23.48 4.48
N ALA A 240 -6.24 23.39 4.03
CA ALA A 240 -5.72 22.22 3.34
C ALA A 240 -5.71 20.97 4.23
N ALA A 241 -5.35 21.10 5.50
CA ALA A 241 -5.37 20.01 6.49
C ALA A 241 -6.80 19.52 6.73
N HIS A 242 -7.75 20.44 6.90
CA HIS A 242 -9.18 20.13 7.04
C HIS A 242 -9.73 19.37 5.83
N LYS A 243 -9.45 19.85 4.62
CA LYS A 243 -9.88 19.19 3.37
C LYS A 243 -9.25 17.80 3.24
N GLY A 244 -7.97 17.66 3.55
CA GLY A 244 -7.29 16.37 3.54
C GLY A 244 -7.91 15.38 4.53
N TRP A 245 -8.16 15.81 5.75
CA TRP A 245 -8.82 15.01 6.78
C TRP A 245 -10.21 14.57 6.36
N ALA A 246 -11.04 15.50 5.85
CA ALA A 246 -12.39 15.23 5.37
C ALA A 246 -12.39 14.25 4.18
N GLU A 247 -11.42 14.37 3.26
CA GLU A 247 -11.30 13.45 2.13
C GLU A 247 -10.95 12.03 2.58
N LEU A 248 -10.07 11.88 3.57
CA LEU A 248 -9.75 10.56 4.12
C LEU A 248 -10.99 9.91 4.76
N GLU A 249 -11.81 10.67 5.52
CA GLU A 249 -13.08 10.20 6.06
C GLU A 249 -14.05 9.79 4.96
N THR A 250 -14.20 10.64 3.95
CA THR A 250 -15.07 10.38 2.80
C THR A 250 -14.65 9.11 2.06
N CYS A 251 -13.34 8.94 1.84
CA CYS A 251 -12.78 7.75 1.19
C CYS A 251 -13.09 6.46 1.97
N ARG A 252 -12.92 6.49 3.29
CA ARG A 252 -13.23 5.36 4.18
C ARG A 252 -14.71 5.02 4.18
N GLU A 253 -15.57 6.03 4.21
CA GLU A 253 -17.02 5.85 4.19
C GLU A 253 -17.49 5.28 2.84
N ASP A 254 -16.94 5.74 1.72
CA ASP A 254 -17.23 5.21 0.39
C ASP A 254 -16.92 3.71 0.29
N ILE A 255 -15.79 3.30 0.86
CA ILE A 255 -15.38 1.89 0.87
C ILE A 255 -16.32 1.06 1.75
N ARG A 256 -16.67 1.59 2.93
CA ARG A 256 -17.61 0.95 3.86
C ARG A 256 -18.98 0.76 3.20
N LYS A 257 -19.57 1.82 2.63
CA LYS A 257 -20.84 1.76 1.90
C LYS A 257 -20.81 0.80 0.72
N LYS A 258 -19.69 0.73 0.01
CA LYS A 258 -19.53 -0.21 -1.11
C LYS A 258 -19.46 -1.66 -0.63
N GLY A 259 -18.89 -1.89 0.56
CA GLY A 259 -18.81 -3.20 1.19
C GLY A 259 -20.16 -3.70 1.73
N ASP A 260 -20.96 -2.79 2.29
CA ASP A 260 -22.24 -3.10 2.92
C ASP A 260 -23.38 -3.44 1.95
N ARG A 261 -23.16 -3.36 0.65
CA ARG A 261 -24.20 -3.70 -0.35
C ARG A 261 -24.65 -5.16 -0.37
N LYS A 262 -24.35 -5.94 0.65
CA LYS A 262 -24.86 -7.29 0.84
C LYS A 262 -26.00 -7.38 1.86
N SER A 263 -26.39 -6.29 2.47
CA SER A 263 -27.57 -6.21 3.33
C SER A 263 -28.81 -5.82 2.54
#